data_a71cb2ff67614c4a0f7b1e5e16b8156e
#
_entry.id   a71cb2ff67614c4a0f7b1e5e16b8156e
#
_cell.length_a   1.000
_cell.length_b   1.000
_cell.length_c   1.000
_cell.angle_alpha   90.00
_cell.angle_beta   90.00
_cell.angle_gamma   90.00
#
_symmetry.space_group_name_H-M   'P 1'
#
loop_
_entity.id
_entity.type
_entity.pdbx_description
1 polymer ?
#
loop_
_entity_poly.entity_id
_entity_poly.type
_entity_poly.pdbx_seq_one_letter_code
_entity_poly.pdbx_strand_id
1 'polypeptide(L)'
;MDKKKEGKEGKILTMPSVILSSYKILKTLKVGQGFSSAIVEHRQRGEPLCLCCGSKSLIHYDSYWREIKHIANNGAIYHLKVRCKRYKCLECGKVFREELTGIKRYKRMSESYQNAIVHEYSKNVSNKAIAREYRVSQSTVERAIHMRYESKLREQLSYECPEVIGIDEHTIHKGYKFATTIADLSHHRVYDVIEGKSRDLVEGKLMSYKGREKVKVVCMDLSSGYRSMVRRCFPNAKILADRFHVIRLVLYLSLIHI
;
A
#
# COMPACT_ATOMS: atom_id res chain seq x y z
N MET A 1 -51.88 12.39 32.05
CA MET A 1 -51.19 11.06 32.22
C MET A 1 -50.11 10.93 31.17
N ASP A 2 -48.94 11.47 31.50
CA ASP A 2 -47.78 11.46 30.59
C ASP A 2 -47.03 10.14 30.73
N LYS A 3 -47.00 9.34 29.65
CA LYS A 3 -46.15 8.15 29.58
C LYS A 3 -44.75 8.60 29.11
N LYS A 4 -43.81 8.73 30.06
CA LYS A 4 -42.38 8.76 29.79
C LYS A 4 -41.99 7.50 29.02
N LYS A 5 -41.50 7.68 27.80
CA LYS A 5 -40.77 6.64 27.05
C LYS A 5 -39.34 6.58 27.61
N GLU A 6 -39.10 5.59 28.44
CA GLU A 6 -37.75 5.19 28.84
C GLU A 6 -36.99 4.70 27.61
N GLY A 7 -35.95 5.45 27.25
CA GLY A 7 -35.00 5.05 26.22
C GLY A 7 -34.16 3.88 26.74
N LYS A 8 -34.28 2.71 26.13
CA LYS A 8 -33.39 1.58 26.39
C LYS A 8 -31.94 1.99 26.10
N GLU A 9 -31.15 2.11 27.15
CA GLU A 9 -29.68 2.24 27.07
C GLU A 9 -29.14 1.03 26.30
N GLY A 10 -28.70 1.28 25.08
CA GLY A 10 -28.06 0.26 24.26
C GLY A 10 -26.71 -0.12 24.85
N LYS A 11 -26.51 -1.41 25.13
CA LYS A 11 -25.24 -2.02 25.52
C LYS A 11 -24.06 -1.35 24.78
N ILE A 12 -23.14 -0.78 25.54
CA ILE A 12 -21.86 -0.27 25.04
C ILE A 12 -21.11 -1.46 24.43
N LEU A 13 -21.10 -1.56 23.12
CA LEU A 13 -20.27 -2.51 22.41
C LEU A 13 -18.81 -2.05 22.61
N THR A 14 -18.10 -2.75 23.48
CA THR A 14 -16.65 -2.60 23.64
C THR A 14 -15.99 -2.85 22.30
N MET A 15 -15.45 -1.81 21.69
CA MET A 15 -14.70 -1.87 20.45
C MET A 15 -13.22 -2.10 20.78
N PRO A 16 -12.66 -3.30 20.63
CA PRO A 16 -11.23 -3.50 20.76
C PRO A 16 -10.56 -3.27 19.42
N SER A 17 -10.06 -2.08 19.19
CA SER A 17 -9.01 -1.85 18.18
C SER A 17 -7.99 -0.89 18.77
N VAL A 18 -6.72 -1.13 18.46
CA VAL A 18 -5.60 -0.29 18.88
C VAL A 18 -5.82 1.20 18.52
N ILE A 19 -6.52 1.45 17.41
CA ILE A 19 -6.88 2.81 16.95
C ILE A 19 -7.91 3.45 17.89
N LEU A 20 -8.91 2.70 18.35
CA LEU A 20 -9.96 3.26 19.20
C LEU A 20 -9.52 3.51 20.64
N SER A 21 -8.43 2.87 21.12
CA SER A 21 -7.81 3.25 22.40
C SER A 21 -7.31 4.70 22.40
N SER A 22 -6.99 5.22 21.21
CA SER A 22 -6.55 6.63 21.04
C SER A 22 -7.72 7.61 20.86
N TYR A 23 -8.98 7.15 20.93
CA TYR A 23 -10.15 8.00 20.79
C TYR A 23 -11.11 7.83 21.97
N LYS A 24 -11.75 8.94 22.36
CA LYS A 24 -12.87 8.97 23.29
C LYS A 24 -14.17 8.88 22.48
N ILE A 25 -14.99 7.88 22.74
CA ILE A 25 -16.32 7.75 22.13
C ILE A 25 -17.24 8.72 22.87
N LEU A 26 -17.81 9.69 22.17
CA LEU A 26 -18.76 10.66 22.70
C LEU A 26 -20.20 10.18 22.57
N LYS A 27 -20.52 9.52 21.44
CA LYS A 27 -21.84 8.99 21.15
C LYS A 27 -21.75 7.85 20.13
N THR A 28 -22.52 6.80 20.35
CA THR A 28 -22.68 5.69 19.38
C THR A 28 -24.11 5.73 18.84
N LEU A 29 -24.25 5.66 17.52
CA LEU A 29 -25.52 5.60 16.82
C LEU A 29 -25.58 4.29 16.04
N LYS A 30 -26.60 3.47 16.26
CA LYS A 30 -26.87 2.30 15.42
C LYS A 30 -27.60 2.75 14.15
N VAL A 31 -27.04 2.44 13.00
CA VAL A 31 -27.62 2.75 11.69
C VAL A 31 -27.77 1.44 10.92
N GLY A 32 -28.90 0.79 11.02
CA GLY A 32 -29.27 -0.39 10.21
C GLY A 32 -28.45 -1.67 10.46
N GLN A 33 -28.78 -2.75 9.75
CA GLN A 33 -28.06 -4.02 9.81
C GLN A 33 -26.63 -3.86 9.28
N GLY A 34 -25.62 -4.13 10.13
CA GLY A 34 -24.19 -4.15 9.76
C GLY A 34 -23.48 -2.80 9.70
N PHE A 35 -24.15 -1.69 10.15
CA PHE A 35 -23.52 -0.37 10.26
C PHE A 35 -23.67 0.22 11.64
N SER A 36 -22.57 0.70 12.16
CA SER A 36 -22.56 1.53 13.35
C SER A 36 -21.87 2.84 13.03
N SER A 37 -22.41 3.96 13.49
CA SER A 37 -21.71 5.23 13.47
C SER A 37 -21.35 5.65 14.88
N ALA A 38 -20.21 6.29 15.05
CA ALA A 38 -19.77 6.79 16.31
C ALA A 38 -19.19 8.20 16.15
N ILE A 39 -19.52 9.06 17.12
CA ILE A 39 -18.90 10.37 17.28
C ILE A 39 -17.74 10.21 18.24
N VAL A 40 -16.52 10.54 17.79
CA VAL A 40 -15.30 10.33 18.55
C VAL A 40 -14.44 11.58 18.58
N GLU A 41 -13.65 11.73 19.65
CA GLU A 41 -12.64 12.75 19.82
C GLU A 41 -11.28 12.08 20.06
N HIS A 42 -10.24 12.61 19.44
CA HIS A 42 -8.89 12.08 19.62
C HIS A 42 -8.39 12.33 21.04
N ARG A 43 -7.89 11.29 21.70
CA ARG A 43 -7.21 11.40 22.99
C ARG A 43 -5.77 11.79 22.74
N GLN A 44 -5.48 13.06 22.89
CA GLN A 44 -4.13 13.55 22.74
C GLN A 44 -3.24 12.99 23.84
N ARG A 45 -2.15 12.33 23.48
CA ARG A 45 -1.12 11.87 24.41
C ARG A 45 -0.01 12.92 24.45
N GLY A 46 0.05 13.67 25.55
CA GLY A 46 1.01 14.75 25.75
C GLY A 46 0.56 16.12 25.21
N GLU A 47 1.37 17.13 25.46
CA GLU A 47 1.15 18.46 24.94
C GLU A 47 1.49 18.52 23.44
N PRO A 48 0.65 19.15 22.60
CA PRO A 48 0.96 19.33 21.20
C PRO A 48 2.19 20.22 21.04
N LEU A 49 3.01 19.90 20.02
CA LEU A 49 4.14 20.72 19.61
C LEU A 49 3.87 21.34 18.24
N CYS A 50 4.40 22.52 18.01
CA CYS A 50 4.33 23.14 16.69
C CYS A 50 5.10 22.30 15.66
N LEU A 51 4.44 21.88 14.60
CA LEU A 51 5.05 21.09 13.53
C LEU A 51 6.10 21.85 12.70
N CYS A 52 6.22 23.17 12.93
CA CYS A 52 7.18 24.01 12.19
C CYS A 52 8.41 24.37 13.03
N CYS A 53 8.21 24.88 14.27
CA CYS A 53 9.30 25.37 15.11
C CYS A 53 9.49 24.57 16.40
N GLY A 54 8.70 23.53 16.64
CA GLY A 54 8.78 22.71 17.86
C GLY A 54 8.28 23.37 19.16
N SER A 55 7.80 24.62 19.11
CA SER A 55 7.34 25.36 20.29
C SER A 55 6.12 24.70 20.93
N LYS A 56 6.03 24.78 22.25
CA LYS A 56 4.86 24.42 23.08
C LYS A 56 3.84 25.52 23.21
N SER A 57 4.21 26.77 22.84
CA SER A 57 3.36 27.95 22.96
C SER A 57 2.26 27.95 21.92
N LEU A 58 1.19 27.23 22.20
CA LEU A 58 0.08 26.97 21.28
C LEU A 58 -1.24 27.42 21.88
N ILE A 59 -2.11 27.97 21.03
CA ILE A 59 -3.51 28.22 21.38
C ILE A 59 -4.43 27.37 20.48
N HIS A 60 -5.56 26.95 21.05
CA HIS A 60 -6.62 26.31 20.25
C HIS A 60 -7.17 27.35 19.29
N TYR A 61 -7.11 27.06 17.98
CA TYR A 61 -7.58 27.95 16.93
C TYR A 61 -9.05 27.71 16.64
N ASP A 62 -9.41 26.47 16.21
CA ASP A 62 -10.77 26.02 15.99
C ASP A 62 -10.85 24.48 15.97
N SER A 63 -12.06 23.95 15.69
CA SER A 63 -12.29 22.52 15.52
C SER A 63 -13.26 22.29 14.37
N TYR A 64 -13.07 21.20 13.65
CA TYR A 64 -13.97 20.78 12.57
C TYR A 64 -14.20 19.27 12.60
N TRP A 65 -15.23 18.81 11.92
CA TRP A 65 -15.59 17.40 11.88
C TRP A 65 -15.09 16.74 10.60
N ARG A 66 -14.60 15.49 10.73
CA ARG A 66 -14.25 14.62 9.60
C ARG A 66 -15.02 13.32 9.69
N GLU A 67 -15.51 12.86 8.55
CA GLU A 67 -16.13 11.54 8.43
C GLU A 67 -15.09 10.54 7.91
N ILE A 68 -14.90 9.46 8.67
CA ILE A 68 -13.85 8.46 8.45
C ILE A 68 -14.49 7.08 8.44
N LYS A 69 -14.29 6.31 7.39
CA LYS A 69 -14.60 4.88 7.38
C LYS A 69 -13.54 4.12 8.17
N HIS A 70 -13.99 3.27 9.07
CA HIS A 70 -13.13 2.48 9.95
C HIS A 70 -13.65 1.04 10.03
N ILE A 71 -12.74 0.08 10.21
CA ILE A 71 -13.06 -1.30 10.50
C ILE A 71 -12.49 -1.68 11.87
N ALA A 72 -13.29 -2.31 12.70
CA ALA A 72 -12.87 -2.87 13.98
C ALA A 72 -12.25 -4.27 13.80
N ASN A 73 -11.60 -4.78 14.84
CA ASN A 73 -10.95 -6.09 14.81
C ASN A 73 -11.93 -7.26 14.55
N ASN A 74 -13.22 -7.09 14.88
CA ASN A 74 -14.28 -8.06 14.59
C ASN A 74 -14.85 -7.96 13.17
N GLY A 75 -14.22 -7.19 12.28
CA GLY A 75 -14.67 -6.98 10.90
C GLY A 75 -15.84 -5.98 10.74
N ALA A 76 -16.40 -5.44 11.81
CA ALA A 76 -17.50 -4.50 11.72
C ALA A 76 -17.04 -3.15 11.16
N ILE A 77 -17.82 -2.62 10.21
CA ILE A 77 -17.53 -1.33 9.54
C ILE A 77 -18.24 -0.21 10.32
N TYR A 78 -17.48 0.85 10.60
CA TYR A 78 -17.95 2.03 11.31
C TYR A 78 -17.76 3.29 10.48
N HIS A 79 -18.73 4.19 10.58
CA HIS A 79 -18.60 5.58 10.18
C HIS A 79 -18.25 6.42 11.39
N LEU A 80 -17.01 6.86 11.49
CA LEU A 80 -16.55 7.69 12.60
C LEU A 80 -16.68 9.17 12.23
N LYS A 81 -17.41 9.94 13.03
CA LYS A 81 -17.37 11.40 12.97
C LYS A 81 -16.35 11.89 13.98
N VAL A 82 -15.17 12.26 13.49
CA VAL A 82 -13.99 12.61 14.29
C VAL A 82 -13.90 14.11 14.44
N ARG A 83 -13.87 14.61 15.70
CA ARG A 83 -13.57 16.01 15.99
C ARG A 83 -12.08 16.23 15.87
N CYS A 84 -11.67 17.11 14.96
CA CYS A 84 -10.29 17.47 14.67
C CYS A 84 -10.02 18.88 15.19
N LYS A 85 -8.96 19.06 15.98
CA LYS A 85 -8.54 20.36 16.51
C LYS A 85 -7.48 21.00 15.62
N ARG A 86 -7.53 22.32 15.49
CA ARG A 86 -6.44 23.12 14.93
C ARG A 86 -5.84 24.00 16.01
N TYR A 87 -4.53 24.17 15.89
CA TYR A 87 -3.76 25.01 16.82
C TYR A 87 -3.04 26.10 16.06
N LYS A 88 -2.87 27.26 16.68
CA LYS A 88 -2.02 28.35 16.19
C LYS A 88 -0.81 28.44 17.10
N CYS A 89 0.38 28.42 16.53
CA CYS A 89 1.61 28.68 17.24
C CYS A 89 1.77 30.19 17.51
N LEU A 90 2.06 30.56 18.73
CA LEU A 90 2.28 31.97 19.10
C LEU A 90 3.67 32.47 18.68
N GLU A 91 4.63 31.56 18.52
CA GLU A 91 6.00 31.90 18.12
C GLU A 91 6.13 32.12 16.58
N CYS A 92 5.71 31.16 15.78
CA CYS A 92 5.88 31.25 14.33
C CYS A 92 4.59 31.63 13.59
N GLY A 93 3.47 31.84 14.27
CA GLY A 93 2.18 32.25 13.71
C GLY A 93 1.45 31.18 12.87
N LYS A 94 2.06 30.03 12.60
CA LYS A 94 1.47 28.98 11.75
C LYS A 94 0.31 28.28 12.41
N VAL A 95 -0.75 28.06 11.59
CA VAL A 95 -1.90 27.25 11.98
C VAL A 95 -1.72 25.85 11.44
N PHE A 96 -1.87 24.85 12.29
CA PHE A 96 -1.77 23.45 11.93
C PHE A 96 -2.85 22.64 12.64
N ARG A 97 -3.11 21.44 12.17
CA ARG A 97 -4.06 20.51 12.77
C ARG A 97 -3.33 19.44 13.56
N GLU A 98 -4.01 18.89 14.55
CA GLU A 98 -3.54 17.73 15.28
C GLU A 98 -3.35 16.53 14.35
N GLU A 99 -2.39 15.67 14.67
CA GLU A 99 -2.22 14.38 14.04
C GLU A 99 -3.15 13.35 14.67
N LEU A 100 -3.91 12.66 13.84
CA LEU A 100 -4.87 11.66 14.27
C LEU A 100 -4.28 10.26 14.15
N THR A 101 -4.21 9.54 15.27
CA THR A 101 -3.66 8.17 15.26
C THR A 101 -4.45 7.25 14.31
N GLY A 102 -3.74 6.63 13.36
CA GLY A 102 -4.32 5.69 12.39
C GLY A 102 -5.21 6.34 11.32
N ILE A 103 -5.18 7.67 11.19
CA ILE A 103 -5.92 8.40 10.15
C ILE A 103 -4.98 9.37 9.45
N LYS A 104 -4.51 9.01 8.27
CA LYS A 104 -3.60 9.87 7.48
C LYS A 104 -4.26 11.18 7.06
N ARG A 105 -3.39 12.16 6.85
CA ARG A 105 -3.79 13.49 6.38
C ARG A 105 -4.59 13.40 5.08
N TYR A 106 -5.73 14.12 5.00
CA TYR A 106 -6.67 14.15 3.85
C TYR A 106 -7.35 12.82 3.50
N LYS A 107 -7.14 11.73 4.24
CA LYS A 107 -7.83 10.47 3.98
C LYS A 107 -9.19 10.42 4.70
N ARG A 108 -10.18 9.80 4.05
CA ARG A 108 -11.52 9.54 4.60
C ARG A 108 -11.67 8.08 5.08
N MET A 109 -10.56 7.37 5.20
CA MET A 109 -10.49 5.99 5.68
C MET A 109 -9.35 5.88 6.68
N SER A 110 -9.55 5.07 7.72
CA SER A 110 -8.48 4.72 8.65
C SER A 110 -7.48 3.76 8.00
N GLU A 111 -6.29 3.65 8.58
CA GLU A 111 -5.27 2.71 8.10
C GLU A 111 -5.73 1.26 8.21
N SER A 112 -6.44 0.90 9.31
CA SER A 112 -7.01 -0.45 9.46
C SER A 112 -8.01 -0.77 8.36
N TYR A 113 -8.84 0.19 7.95
CA TYR A 113 -9.79 -0.01 6.85
C TYR A 113 -9.09 -0.20 5.50
N GLN A 114 -8.03 0.57 5.23
CA GLN A 114 -7.22 0.40 4.01
C GLN A 114 -6.48 -0.93 4.01
N ASN A 115 -5.91 -1.33 5.15
CA ASN A 115 -5.22 -2.60 5.29
C ASN A 115 -6.18 -3.80 5.10
N ALA A 116 -7.42 -3.70 5.58
CA ALA A 116 -8.43 -4.74 5.39
C ALA A 116 -8.79 -4.92 3.90
N ILE A 117 -8.97 -3.82 3.14
CA ILE A 117 -9.19 -3.86 1.68
C ILE A 117 -8.02 -4.59 0.99
N VAL A 118 -6.77 -4.24 1.32
CA VAL A 118 -5.58 -4.86 0.72
C VAL A 118 -5.47 -6.34 1.12
N HIS A 119 -5.84 -6.69 2.35
CA HIS A 119 -5.83 -8.06 2.81
C HIS A 119 -6.84 -8.94 2.04
N GLU A 120 -8.06 -8.45 1.80
CA GLU A 120 -9.03 -9.18 0.98
C GLU A 120 -8.53 -9.37 -0.47
N TYR A 121 -7.90 -8.34 -1.04
CA TYR A 121 -7.27 -8.46 -2.35
C TYR A 121 -6.18 -9.54 -2.38
N SER A 122 -5.38 -9.65 -1.34
CA SER A 122 -4.33 -10.69 -1.25
C SER A 122 -4.87 -12.12 -1.17
N LYS A 123 -6.17 -12.29 -0.86
CA LYS A 123 -6.90 -13.57 -0.92
C LYS A 123 -7.49 -13.86 -2.31
N ASN A 124 -7.11 -13.13 -3.35
CA ASN A 124 -7.64 -13.21 -4.71
C ASN A 124 -9.14 -12.84 -4.85
N VAL A 125 -9.66 -12.04 -3.93
CA VAL A 125 -11.02 -11.49 -4.04
C VAL A 125 -11.02 -10.37 -5.09
N SER A 126 -12.01 -10.37 -5.98
CA SER A 126 -12.09 -9.37 -7.06
C SER A 126 -12.37 -7.95 -6.52
N ASN A 127 -11.83 -6.92 -7.19
CA ASN A 127 -12.07 -5.52 -6.82
C ASN A 127 -13.56 -5.17 -6.70
N LYS A 128 -14.40 -5.76 -7.56
CA LYS A 128 -15.86 -5.56 -7.54
C LYS A 128 -16.50 -6.15 -6.26
N ALA A 129 -16.06 -7.32 -5.81
CA ALA A 129 -16.55 -7.96 -4.59
C ALA A 129 -16.11 -7.15 -3.36
N ILE A 130 -14.84 -6.77 -3.28
CA ILE A 130 -14.29 -5.93 -2.20
C ILE A 130 -15.02 -4.59 -2.15
N ALA A 131 -15.24 -3.93 -3.30
CA ALA A 131 -15.94 -2.66 -3.38
C ALA A 131 -17.37 -2.74 -2.80
N ARG A 132 -18.08 -3.86 -3.08
CA ARG A 132 -19.42 -4.11 -2.55
C ARG A 132 -19.40 -4.34 -1.04
N GLU A 133 -18.52 -5.21 -0.55
CA GLU A 133 -18.41 -5.56 0.86
C GLU A 133 -18.02 -4.34 1.71
N TYR A 134 -17.01 -3.63 1.28
CA TYR A 134 -16.49 -2.43 1.98
C TYR A 134 -17.26 -1.15 1.62
N ARG A 135 -18.28 -1.22 0.77
CA ARG A 135 -19.12 -0.07 0.35
C ARG A 135 -18.30 1.13 -0.10
N VAL A 136 -17.35 0.88 -0.98
CA VAL A 136 -16.52 1.89 -1.65
C VAL A 136 -16.59 1.68 -3.16
N SER A 137 -16.12 2.64 -3.96
CA SER A 137 -15.98 2.43 -5.40
C SER A 137 -14.81 1.51 -5.73
N GLN A 138 -14.86 0.82 -6.86
CA GLN A 138 -13.74 -0.01 -7.36
C GLN A 138 -12.46 0.82 -7.48
N SER A 139 -12.53 2.04 -7.98
CA SER A 139 -11.38 2.96 -8.06
C SER A 139 -10.81 3.33 -6.68
N THR A 140 -11.60 3.25 -5.60
CA THR A 140 -11.09 3.42 -4.23
C THR A 140 -10.31 2.18 -3.78
N VAL A 141 -10.80 0.98 -4.12
CA VAL A 141 -10.09 -0.28 -3.88
C VAL A 141 -8.76 -0.28 -4.62
N GLU A 142 -8.77 0.00 -5.91
CA GLU A 142 -7.56 0.09 -6.75
C GLU A 142 -6.53 1.06 -6.18
N ARG A 143 -6.95 2.26 -5.81
CA ARG A 143 -6.03 3.25 -5.19
C ARG A 143 -5.45 2.77 -3.87
N ALA A 144 -6.22 2.08 -3.03
CA ALA A 144 -5.71 1.53 -1.78
C ALA A 144 -4.65 0.45 -2.03
N ILE A 145 -4.90 -0.42 -3.01
CA ILE A 145 -3.98 -1.46 -3.45
C ILE A 145 -2.70 -0.85 -4.03
N HIS A 146 -2.82 0.07 -5.00
CA HIS A 146 -1.68 0.75 -5.61
C HIS A 146 -0.79 1.43 -4.57
N MET A 147 -1.37 2.22 -3.67
CA MET A 147 -0.60 2.89 -2.62
C MET A 147 0.17 1.90 -1.73
N ARG A 148 -0.40 0.75 -1.43
CA ARG A 148 0.27 -0.28 -0.63
C ARG A 148 1.41 -0.93 -1.38
N TYR A 149 1.19 -1.28 -2.64
CA TYR A 149 2.22 -1.87 -3.48
C TYR A 149 3.35 -0.89 -3.79
N GLU A 150 3.05 0.35 -4.11
CA GLU A 150 4.09 1.39 -4.27
C GLU A 150 4.93 1.57 -3.01
N SER A 151 4.31 1.56 -1.81
CA SER A 151 5.05 1.66 -0.56
C SER A 151 5.99 0.47 -0.36
N LYS A 152 5.49 -0.76 -0.63
CA LYS A 152 6.31 -1.98 -0.55
C LYS A 152 7.43 -1.98 -1.59
N LEU A 153 7.15 -1.54 -2.81
CA LEU A 153 8.13 -1.48 -3.88
C LEU A 153 9.26 -0.50 -3.53
N ARG A 154 8.93 0.69 -3.02
CA ARG A 154 9.93 1.66 -2.56
C ARG A 154 10.79 1.10 -1.43
N GLU A 155 10.20 0.42 -0.48
CA GLU A 155 10.91 -0.27 0.59
C GLU A 155 11.85 -1.32 0.01
N GLN A 156 11.34 -2.19 -0.88
CA GLN A 156 12.11 -3.25 -1.52
C GLN A 156 13.29 -2.72 -2.35
N LEU A 157 13.08 -1.68 -3.14
CA LEU A 157 14.13 -1.05 -3.96
C LEU A 157 15.15 -0.24 -3.13
N SER A 158 14.91 -0.03 -1.82
CA SER A 158 15.91 0.53 -0.92
C SER A 158 16.98 -0.48 -0.51
N TYR A 159 16.69 -1.78 -0.63
CA TYR A 159 17.64 -2.86 -0.38
C TYR A 159 18.60 -3.05 -1.54
N GLU A 160 19.72 -3.73 -1.27
CA GLU A 160 20.66 -4.12 -2.31
C GLU A 160 20.03 -5.12 -3.30
N CYS A 161 20.53 -5.09 -4.54
CA CYS A 161 20.13 -6.02 -5.58
C CYS A 161 20.41 -7.47 -5.12
N PRO A 162 19.49 -8.42 -5.36
CA PRO A 162 19.69 -9.82 -5.03
C PRO A 162 20.92 -10.42 -5.73
N GLU A 163 21.61 -11.36 -5.09
CA GLU A 163 22.79 -12.02 -5.68
C GLU A 163 22.46 -12.91 -6.89
N VAL A 164 21.23 -13.44 -6.95
CA VAL A 164 20.76 -14.30 -8.04
C VAL A 164 19.46 -13.71 -8.59
N ILE A 165 19.51 -13.20 -9.80
CA ILE A 165 18.38 -12.55 -10.44
C ILE A 165 17.92 -13.26 -11.68
N GLY A 166 16.62 -13.20 -11.97
CA GLY A 166 16.00 -13.57 -13.22
C GLY A 166 15.54 -12.33 -13.97
N ILE A 167 15.73 -12.28 -15.28
CA ILE A 167 15.22 -11.23 -16.16
C ILE A 167 14.36 -11.89 -17.23
N ASP A 168 13.08 -11.51 -17.28
CA ASP A 168 12.12 -12.03 -18.26
C ASP A 168 11.25 -10.91 -18.83
N GLU A 169 10.97 -10.99 -20.14
CA GLU A 169 10.08 -10.08 -20.84
C GLU A 169 8.74 -10.72 -21.08
N HIS A 170 7.68 -10.02 -20.72
CA HIS A 170 6.33 -10.47 -21.02
C HIS A 170 5.43 -9.35 -21.53
N THR A 171 4.38 -9.75 -22.22
CA THR A 171 3.39 -8.82 -22.77
C THR A 171 2.29 -8.59 -21.75
N ILE A 172 2.08 -7.33 -21.33
CA ILE A 172 0.97 -6.95 -20.45
C ILE A 172 -0.33 -6.85 -21.24
N HIS A 173 -0.26 -6.24 -22.44
CA HIS A 173 -1.37 -6.16 -23.38
C HIS A 173 -0.94 -6.67 -24.76
N LYS A 174 -1.75 -7.58 -25.31
CA LYS A 174 -1.50 -8.23 -26.59
C LYS A 174 -1.12 -7.21 -27.67
N GLY A 175 0.14 -7.28 -28.13
CA GLY A 175 0.66 -6.53 -29.27
C GLY A 175 1.40 -5.23 -28.99
N TYR A 176 1.24 -4.55 -27.84
CA TYR A 176 1.82 -3.20 -27.70
C TYR A 176 2.33 -2.79 -26.31
N LYS A 177 1.96 -3.47 -25.23
CA LYS A 177 2.50 -3.18 -23.89
C LYS A 177 3.31 -4.35 -23.36
N PHE A 178 4.57 -4.08 -23.10
CA PHE A 178 5.54 -5.03 -22.57
C PHE A 178 5.98 -4.61 -21.17
N ALA A 179 6.43 -5.57 -20.38
CA ALA A 179 7.15 -5.36 -19.16
C ALA A 179 8.34 -6.28 -19.07
N THR A 180 9.40 -5.79 -18.43
CA THR A 180 10.56 -6.60 -18.07
C THR A 180 10.50 -6.83 -16.56
N THR A 181 10.36 -8.09 -16.16
CA THR A 181 10.34 -8.50 -14.75
C THR A 181 11.74 -8.84 -14.28
N ILE A 182 12.12 -8.29 -13.15
CA ILE A 182 13.33 -8.65 -12.43
C ILE A 182 12.93 -9.45 -11.20
N ALA A 183 13.36 -10.69 -11.13
CA ALA A 183 13.03 -11.62 -10.05
C ALA A 183 14.24 -11.87 -9.16
N ASP A 184 14.01 -11.94 -7.85
CA ASP A 184 14.93 -12.51 -6.86
C ASP A 184 14.70 -14.03 -6.84
N LEU A 185 15.57 -14.77 -7.52
CA LEU A 185 15.42 -16.23 -7.66
C LEU A 185 15.77 -16.97 -6.37
N SER A 186 16.57 -16.38 -5.49
CA SER A 186 16.90 -16.99 -4.18
C SER A 186 15.70 -17.01 -3.23
N HIS A 187 14.84 -15.99 -3.30
CA HIS A 187 13.69 -15.84 -2.42
C HIS A 187 12.35 -16.02 -3.13
N HIS A 188 12.37 -16.49 -4.40
CA HIS A 188 11.17 -16.75 -5.22
C HIS A 188 10.16 -15.59 -5.23
N ARG A 189 10.64 -14.35 -5.46
CA ARG A 189 9.81 -13.16 -5.46
C ARG A 189 10.20 -12.21 -6.59
N VAL A 190 9.24 -11.40 -7.01
CA VAL A 190 9.52 -10.29 -7.92
C VAL A 190 10.30 -9.22 -7.17
N TYR A 191 11.43 -8.77 -7.72
CA TYR A 191 12.23 -7.68 -7.19
C TYR A 191 11.78 -6.33 -7.76
N ASP A 192 11.64 -6.24 -9.10
CA ASP A 192 11.14 -5.04 -9.78
C ASP A 192 10.40 -5.41 -11.06
N VAL A 193 9.58 -4.49 -11.57
CA VAL A 193 8.91 -4.60 -12.87
C VAL A 193 9.11 -3.28 -13.62
N ILE A 194 9.75 -3.35 -14.77
CA ILE A 194 10.05 -2.21 -15.64
C ILE A 194 9.03 -2.18 -16.76
N GLU A 195 8.24 -1.11 -16.87
CA GLU A 195 7.28 -0.95 -17.97
C GLU A 195 8.04 -0.69 -19.27
N GLY A 196 7.89 -1.60 -20.24
CA GLY A 196 8.56 -1.56 -21.52
C GLY A 196 9.62 -2.65 -21.69
N LYS A 197 10.16 -2.71 -22.93
CA LYS A 197 11.23 -3.64 -23.32
C LYS A 197 12.40 -2.93 -24.00
N SER A 198 12.34 -1.60 -24.10
CA SER A 198 13.45 -0.83 -24.71
C SER A 198 14.73 -1.08 -23.92
N ARG A 199 15.78 -1.45 -24.64
CA ARG A 199 17.10 -1.77 -24.05
C ARG A 199 17.60 -0.63 -23.19
N ASP A 200 17.53 0.60 -23.68
CA ASP A 200 18.04 1.78 -22.97
C ASP A 200 17.29 2.04 -21.66
N LEU A 201 15.98 1.84 -21.67
CA LEU A 201 15.13 1.98 -20.50
C LEU A 201 15.46 0.92 -19.44
N VAL A 202 15.57 -0.35 -19.87
CA VAL A 202 15.91 -1.45 -18.96
C VAL A 202 17.32 -1.29 -18.43
N GLU A 203 18.30 -0.96 -19.29
CA GLU A 203 19.70 -0.74 -18.89
C GLU A 203 19.82 0.41 -17.89
N GLY A 204 19.17 1.55 -18.16
CA GLY A 204 19.18 2.69 -17.25
C GLY A 204 18.62 2.34 -15.87
N LYS A 205 17.56 1.52 -15.84
CA LYS A 205 16.98 1.05 -14.58
C LYS A 205 17.89 0.08 -13.84
N LEU A 206 18.46 -0.92 -14.52
CA LEU A 206 19.37 -1.89 -13.93
C LEU A 206 20.64 -1.21 -13.38
N MET A 207 21.16 -0.20 -14.08
CA MET A 207 22.30 0.59 -13.62
C MET A 207 22.01 1.37 -12.33
N SER A 208 20.76 1.70 -12.05
CA SER A 208 20.37 2.42 -10.83
C SER A 208 20.27 1.54 -9.57
N TYR A 209 20.37 0.20 -9.71
CA TYR A 209 20.25 -0.70 -8.56
C TYR A 209 21.47 -0.63 -7.67
N LYS A 210 21.24 -0.51 -6.37
CA LYS A 210 22.30 -0.57 -5.36
C LYS A 210 22.84 -2.00 -5.25
N GLY A 211 24.15 -2.15 -5.14
CA GLY A 211 24.77 -3.47 -4.96
C GLY A 211 24.76 -4.35 -6.21
N ARG A 212 24.51 -3.80 -7.39
CA ARG A 212 24.52 -4.55 -8.67
C ARG A 212 25.83 -5.27 -8.94
N GLU A 213 26.94 -4.78 -8.43
CA GLU A 213 28.26 -5.40 -8.52
C GLU A 213 28.38 -6.69 -7.68
N LYS A 214 27.47 -6.93 -6.74
CA LYS A 214 27.40 -8.14 -5.90
C LYS A 214 26.60 -9.24 -6.54
N VAL A 215 25.92 -8.98 -7.66
CA VAL A 215 25.15 -9.99 -8.39
C VAL A 215 26.10 -11.05 -8.93
N LYS A 216 25.83 -12.30 -8.57
CA LYS A 216 26.66 -13.47 -8.93
C LYS A 216 26.12 -14.21 -10.15
N VAL A 217 24.79 -14.23 -10.31
CA VAL A 217 24.11 -14.96 -11.37
C VAL A 217 22.94 -14.16 -11.93
N VAL A 218 22.87 -14.10 -13.27
CA VAL A 218 21.71 -13.59 -14.00
C VAL A 218 21.14 -14.68 -14.88
N CYS A 219 19.92 -15.12 -14.61
CA CYS A 219 19.17 -16.04 -15.46
C CYS A 219 18.28 -15.23 -16.43
N MET A 220 18.39 -15.48 -17.72
CA MET A 220 17.65 -14.72 -18.74
C MET A 220 17.39 -15.55 -20.00
N ASP A 221 16.53 -15.03 -20.87
CA ASP A 221 16.32 -15.55 -22.22
C ASP A 221 17.63 -15.54 -23.06
N LEU A 222 17.67 -16.36 -24.10
CA LEU A 222 18.81 -16.51 -25.02
C LEU A 222 19.09 -15.31 -25.93
N SER A 223 18.43 -14.17 -25.72
CA SER A 223 18.59 -12.96 -26.54
C SER A 223 20.03 -12.41 -26.46
N SER A 224 20.72 -12.41 -27.60
CA SER A 224 22.10 -11.89 -27.71
C SER A 224 22.22 -10.41 -27.34
N GLY A 225 21.21 -9.61 -27.69
CA GLY A 225 21.15 -8.19 -27.40
C GLY A 225 21.08 -7.88 -25.91
N TYR A 226 20.30 -8.67 -25.18
CA TYR A 226 20.22 -8.54 -23.72
C TYR A 226 21.48 -9.01 -23.02
N ARG A 227 22.15 -10.04 -23.54
CA ARG A 227 23.39 -10.55 -22.95
C ARG A 227 24.47 -9.49 -22.84
N SER A 228 24.65 -8.65 -23.87
CA SER A 228 25.67 -7.58 -23.84
C SER A 228 25.31 -6.49 -22.84
N MET A 229 24.02 -6.13 -22.73
CA MET A 229 23.51 -5.18 -21.73
C MET A 229 23.71 -5.71 -20.31
N VAL A 230 23.32 -6.95 -20.04
CA VAL A 230 23.45 -7.59 -18.72
C VAL A 230 24.92 -7.63 -18.26
N ARG A 231 25.87 -7.91 -19.17
CA ARG A 231 27.29 -7.87 -18.84
C ARG A 231 27.78 -6.49 -18.42
N ARG A 232 27.23 -5.43 -19.01
CA ARG A 232 27.57 -4.04 -18.57
C ARG A 232 26.96 -3.70 -17.22
N CYS A 233 25.70 -4.14 -17.01
CA CYS A 233 24.98 -3.86 -15.76
C CYS A 233 25.53 -4.64 -14.56
N PHE A 234 25.91 -5.90 -14.77
CA PHE A 234 26.35 -6.86 -13.74
C PHE A 234 27.70 -7.47 -14.10
N PRO A 235 28.81 -6.73 -13.97
CA PRO A 235 30.12 -7.11 -14.48
C PRO A 235 30.66 -8.42 -13.88
N ASN A 236 30.25 -8.75 -12.64
CA ASN A 236 30.72 -9.93 -11.92
C ASN A 236 29.80 -11.15 -12.06
N ALA A 237 28.67 -11.00 -12.76
CA ALA A 237 27.67 -12.03 -12.83
C ALA A 237 27.94 -13.08 -13.92
N LYS A 238 27.68 -14.35 -13.60
CA LYS A 238 27.56 -15.41 -14.59
C LYS A 238 26.17 -15.36 -15.23
N ILE A 239 26.11 -15.34 -16.56
CA ILE A 239 24.84 -15.34 -17.29
C ILE A 239 24.45 -16.77 -17.61
N LEU A 240 23.27 -17.17 -17.14
CA LEU A 240 22.67 -18.49 -17.42
C LEU A 240 21.47 -18.31 -18.35
N ALA A 241 21.30 -19.24 -19.26
CA ALA A 241 20.11 -19.32 -20.08
C ALA A 241 18.94 -19.89 -19.26
N ASP A 242 17.75 -19.30 -19.43
CA ASP A 242 16.56 -19.84 -18.79
C ASP A 242 16.24 -21.23 -19.39
N ARG A 243 16.07 -22.21 -18.52
CA ARG A 243 15.78 -23.59 -18.86
C ARG A 243 14.54 -23.73 -19.74
N PHE A 244 13.49 -22.99 -19.48
CA PHE A 244 12.25 -23.05 -20.27
C PHE A 244 12.50 -22.67 -21.72
N HIS A 245 13.22 -21.57 -21.95
CA HIS A 245 13.56 -21.10 -23.30
C HIS A 245 14.47 -22.07 -24.04
N VAL A 246 15.42 -22.70 -23.32
CA VAL A 246 16.28 -23.74 -23.90
C VAL A 246 15.47 -24.96 -24.32
N ILE A 247 14.62 -25.51 -23.46
CA ILE A 247 13.77 -26.67 -23.76
C ILE A 247 12.83 -26.34 -24.92
N ARG A 248 12.20 -25.18 -24.93
CA ARG A 248 11.31 -24.77 -26.03
C ARG A 248 12.05 -24.71 -27.37
N LEU A 249 13.28 -24.22 -27.39
CA LEU A 249 14.10 -24.17 -28.60
C LEU A 249 14.43 -25.57 -29.09
N VAL A 250 14.84 -26.48 -28.18
CA VAL A 250 15.13 -27.89 -28.56
C VAL A 250 13.91 -28.59 -29.12
N LEU A 251 12.74 -28.43 -28.48
CA LEU A 251 11.48 -29.00 -28.95
C LEU A 251 11.09 -28.46 -30.36
N TYR A 252 11.26 -27.15 -30.56
CA TYR A 252 11.00 -26.53 -31.85
C TYR A 252 11.91 -27.09 -32.94
N LEU A 253 13.20 -27.22 -32.66
CA LEU A 253 14.16 -27.79 -33.61
C LEU A 253 13.88 -29.27 -33.90
N SER A 254 13.46 -30.07 -32.92
CA SER A 254 13.11 -31.48 -33.13
C SER A 254 11.86 -31.67 -34.01
N LEU A 255 10.92 -30.72 -33.99
CA LEU A 255 9.72 -30.76 -34.86
C LEU A 255 9.99 -30.33 -36.29
N ILE A 256 11.10 -29.66 -36.58
CA ILE A 256 11.47 -29.26 -37.95
C ILE A 256 12.18 -30.41 -38.69
N HIS A 257 12.68 -31.40 -37.96
CA HIS A 257 13.42 -32.55 -38.50
C HIS A 257 12.58 -33.84 -38.64
N ILE A 258 11.26 -33.75 -38.38
CA ILE A 258 10.27 -34.79 -38.68
C ILE A 258 9.45 -34.37 -39.90
#